data_9449e7114a27d52cf0435cb390c6e613
#
_entry.id   9449e7114a27d52cf0435cb390c6e613
#
_cell.length_a   1.000
_cell.length_b   1.000
_cell.length_c   1.000
_cell.angle_alpha   90.00
_cell.angle_beta   90.00
_cell.angle_gamma   90.00
#
_symmetry.space_group_name_H-M   'P 1'
#
loop_
_entity.id
_entity.type
_entity.pdbx_description
1 polymer ?
#
loop_
_entity_poly.entity_id
_entity_poly.type
_entity_poly.pdbx_seq_one_letter_code
_entity_poly.pdbx_strand_id
1 'polypeptide(L)'
;MKDIRILFLAPNWRVSLLRSFKKSTAIKIFMVGADSDSYSAALNVVDKSYVIPEFSEPTCAEKIQAICAKENIHAILPMTNKAINFMDKNRVEFDDGDLLLYLADHNRIQTSNDKRRLAEFFTQENFASPDLIDP
;
A
#
# COMPACT_ATOMS: atom_id res chain seq x y z
N MET A 1 20.04 -16.78 -3.20
CA MET A 1 18.77 -16.35 -2.57
C MET A 1 18.10 -15.40 -3.54
N LYS A 2 16.85 -15.66 -3.88
CA LYS A 2 16.12 -14.81 -4.83
C LYS A 2 15.71 -13.52 -4.09
N ASP A 3 16.13 -12.36 -4.59
CA ASP A 3 15.73 -11.08 -4.01
C ASP A 3 14.23 -10.86 -4.28
N ILE A 4 13.47 -10.59 -3.23
CA ILE A 4 12.08 -10.18 -3.36
C ILE A 4 12.05 -8.66 -3.58
N ARG A 5 11.34 -8.22 -4.62
CA ARG A 5 11.21 -6.80 -4.97
C ARG A 5 9.82 -6.32 -4.61
N ILE A 6 9.74 -5.35 -3.73
CA ILE A 6 8.47 -4.82 -3.20
C ILE A 6 8.34 -3.35 -3.53
N LEU A 7 7.20 -2.96 -4.09
CA LEU A 7 6.81 -1.57 -4.26
C LEU A 7 6.01 -1.11 -3.04
N PHE A 8 6.58 -0.19 -2.28
CA PHE A 8 5.90 0.53 -1.21
C PHE A 8 5.22 1.77 -1.81
N LEU A 9 3.90 1.74 -1.89
CA LEU A 9 3.09 2.78 -2.53
C LEU A 9 2.60 3.80 -1.49
N ALA A 10 2.93 5.07 -1.71
CA ALA A 10 2.68 6.18 -0.79
C ALA A 10 3.21 5.93 0.64
N PRO A 11 4.52 5.63 0.80
CA PRO A 11 5.09 5.30 2.10
C PRO A 11 5.19 6.50 3.05
N ASN A 12 5.14 7.73 2.52
CA ASN A 12 5.06 8.98 3.25
C ASN A 12 6.19 9.11 4.30
N TRP A 13 5.87 9.21 5.59
CA TRP A 13 6.85 9.30 6.70
C TRP A 13 7.12 7.98 7.43
N ARG A 14 6.73 6.84 6.89
CA ARG A 14 6.90 5.51 7.53
C ARG A 14 8.33 4.97 7.48
N VAL A 15 9.29 5.83 7.79
CA VAL A 15 10.73 5.53 7.77
C VAL A 15 11.09 4.34 8.66
N SER A 16 10.57 4.31 9.90
CA SER A 16 10.89 3.25 10.86
C SER A 16 10.40 1.89 10.40
N LEU A 17 9.21 1.83 9.80
CA LEU A 17 8.65 0.61 9.24
C LEU A 17 9.52 0.09 8.09
N LEU A 18 9.88 0.97 7.14
CA LEU A 18 10.75 0.58 6.01
C LEU A 18 12.14 0.12 6.48
N ARG A 19 12.71 0.78 7.48
CA ARG A 19 13.98 0.32 8.10
C ARG A 19 13.86 -1.08 8.73
N SER A 20 12.68 -1.43 9.25
CA SER A 20 12.44 -2.78 9.78
C SER A 20 12.49 -3.83 8.68
N PHE A 21 11.97 -3.54 7.48
CA PHE A 21 12.12 -4.43 6.33
C PHE A 21 13.59 -4.62 5.94
N LYS A 22 14.40 -3.56 5.95
CA LYS A 22 15.85 -3.65 5.65
C LYS A 22 16.63 -4.49 6.66
N LYS A 23 16.17 -4.58 7.89
CA LYS A 23 16.81 -5.39 8.93
C LYS A 23 16.49 -6.87 8.85
N SER A 24 15.56 -7.27 8.00
CA SER A 24 15.22 -8.68 7.82
C SER A 24 16.44 -9.45 7.30
N THR A 25 16.83 -10.48 8.03
CA THR A 25 17.93 -11.38 7.65
C THR A 25 17.45 -12.66 6.98
N ALA A 26 16.14 -12.96 7.10
CA ALA A 26 15.55 -14.18 6.57
C ALA A 26 15.34 -14.11 5.04
N ILE A 27 15.05 -12.91 4.53
CA ILE A 27 14.75 -12.67 3.11
C ILE A 27 15.42 -11.37 2.70
N LYS A 28 16.10 -11.37 1.57
CA LYS A 28 16.64 -10.14 0.99
C LYS A 28 15.55 -9.42 0.20
N ILE A 29 15.21 -8.21 0.62
CA ILE A 29 14.18 -7.38 0.01
C ILE A 29 14.85 -6.21 -0.70
N PHE A 30 14.56 -6.04 -1.99
CA PHE A 30 14.85 -4.82 -2.72
C PHE A 30 13.61 -3.92 -2.67
N MET A 31 13.74 -2.77 -2.04
CA MET A 31 12.65 -1.87 -1.74
C MET A 31 12.56 -0.76 -2.78
N VAL A 32 11.43 -0.69 -3.46
CA VAL A 32 11.08 0.42 -4.35
C VAL A 32 10.00 1.25 -3.68
N GLY A 33 10.17 2.57 -3.61
CA GLY A 33 9.18 3.49 -3.07
C GLY A 33 8.59 4.35 -4.18
N ALA A 34 7.28 4.56 -4.17
CA ALA A 34 6.61 5.50 -5.06
C ALA A 34 5.63 6.38 -4.27
N ASP A 35 5.74 7.68 -4.41
CA ASP A 35 4.91 8.65 -3.71
C ASP A 35 4.61 9.85 -4.63
N SER A 36 3.47 10.50 -4.48
CA SER A 36 3.17 11.75 -5.18
C SER A 36 3.88 12.95 -4.55
N ASP A 37 4.24 12.85 -3.27
CA ASP A 37 5.05 13.85 -2.58
C ASP A 37 6.54 13.55 -2.73
N SER A 38 7.25 14.40 -3.47
CA SER A 38 8.71 14.30 -3.64
C SER A 38 9.49 14.50 -2.34
N TYR A 39 8.89 15.10 -1.32
CA TYR A 39 9.48 15.31 0.01
C TYR A 39 9.16 14.18 1.00
N SER A 40 8.48 13.14 0.55
CA SER A 40 8.20 11.95 1.36
C SER A 40 9.50 11.41 1.99
N ALA A 41 9.61 11.46 3.31
CA ALA A 41 10.82 11.05 4.03
C ALA A 41 11.19 9.58 3.78
N ALA A 42 10.18 8.75 3.59
CA ALA A 42 10.34 7.32 3.32
C ALA A 42 11.04 7.03 1.98
N LEU A 43 10.95 7.92 1.00
CA LEU A 43 11.66 7.78 -0.28
C LEU A 43 13.19 7.80 -0.14
N ASN A 44 13.71 8.35 0.95
CA ASN A 44 15.15 8.41 1.22
C ASN A 44 15.71 7.11 1.83
N VAL A 45 14.87 6.17 2.24
CA VAL A 45 15.32 4.93 2.90
C VAL A 45 15.07 3.67 2.08
N VAL A 46 14.41 3.79 0.95
CA VAL A 46 14.25 2.69 -0.03
C VAL A 46 15.50 2.57 -0.92
N ASP A 47 15.62 1.46 -1.61
CA ASP A 47 16.75 1.23 -2.53
C ASP A 47 16.58 2.00 -3.83
N LYS A 48 15.32 2.23 -4.24
CA LYS A 48 14.97 3.04 -5.41
C LYS A 48 13.67 3.78 -5.20
N SER A 49 13.60 5.03 -5.62
CA SER A 49 12.43 5.87 -5.41
C SER A 49 11.89 6.47 -6.71
N TYR A 50 10.60 6.69 -6.74
CA TYR A 50 9.87 7.31 -7.86
C TYR A 50 8.88 8.35 -7.33
N VAL A 51 8.77 9.45 -8.06
CA VAL A 51 7.66 10.39 -7.89
C VAL A 51 6.59 10.02 -8.93
N ILE A 52 5.37 9.83 -8.46
CA ILE A 52 4.21 9.45 -9.27
C ILE A 52 3.17 10.58 -9.29
N PRO A 53 2.26 10.62 -10.26
CA PRO A 53 1.10 11.51 -10.22
C PRO A 53 0.23 11.27 -8.99
N GLU A 54 -0.60 12.24 -8.63
CA GLU A 54 -1.65 12.05 -7.63
C GLU A 54 -2.60 10.92 -8.04
N PHE A 55 -3.16 10.19 -7.06
CA PHE A 55 -4.07 9.07 -7.33
C PHE A 55 -5.35 9.47 -8.06
N SER A 56 -5.71 10.75 -8.06
CA SER A 56 -6.82 11.30 -8.83
C SER A 56 -6.53 11.48 -10.33
N GLU A 57 -5.26 11.45 -10.71
CA GLU A 57 -4.87 11.65 -12.10
C GLU A 57 -5.00 10.35 -12.92
N PRO A 58 -5.55 10.44 -14.15
CA PRO A 58 -5.77 9.26 -14.99
C PRO A 58 -4.50 8.49 -15.33
N THR A 59 -3.36 9.15 -15.36
CA THR A 59 -2.05 8.56 -15.71
C THR A 59 -1.37 7.83 -14.55
N CYS A 60 -1.92 7.89 -13.34
CA CYS A 60 -1.28 7.32 -12.16
C CYS A 60 -1.16 5.80 -12.24
N ALA A 61 -2.22 5.10 -12.66
CA ALA A 61 -2.21 3.63 -12.80
C ALA A 61 -1.15 3.16 -13.80
N GLU A 62 -1.11 3.77 -14.98
CA GLU A 62 -0.12 3.47 -16.03
C GLU A 62 1.31 3.69 -15.53
N LYS A 63 1.54 4.78 -14.79
CA LYS A 63 2.86 5.07 -14.22
C LYS A 63 3.30 4.01 -13.22
N ILE A 64 2.40 3.56 -12.34
CA ILE A 64 2.69 2.50 -11.37
C ILE A 64 2.96 1.18 -12.09
N GLN A 65 2.17 0.81 -13.10
CA GLN A 65 2.41 -0.38 -13.93
C GLN A 65 3.78 -0.34 -14.60
N ALA A 66 4.17 0.81 -15.17
CA ALA A 66 5.48 0.99 -15.78
C ALA A 66 6.63 0.80 -14.78
N ILE A 67 6.47 1.27 -13.53
CA ILE A 67 7.44 1.05 -12.45
C ILE A 67 7.49 -0.45 -12.11
N CYS A 68 6.35 -1.12 -11.97
CA CYS A 68 6.29 -2.55 -11.69
C CYS A 68 7.04 -3.38 -12.74
N ALA A 69 6.80 -3.11 -14.01
CA ALA A 69 7.47 -3.78 -15.11
C ALA A 69 8.98 -3.50 -15.14
N LYS A 70 9.37 -2.22 -15.04
CA LYS A 70 10.78 -1.80 -15.07
C LYS A 70 11.60 -2.38 -13.92
N GLU A 71 11.03 -2.45 -12.74
CA GLU A 71 11.71 -2.90 -11.53
C GLU A 71 11.50 -4.38 -11.23
N ASN A 72 10.76 -5.11 -12.06
CA ASN A 72 10.37 -6.51 -11.82
C ASN A 72 9.77 -6.69 -10.42
N ILE A 73 8.75 -5.91 -10.10
CA ILE A 73 8.11 -5.93 -8.78
C ILE A 73 7.32 -7.23 -8.60
N HIS A 74 7.52 -7.88 -7.46
CA HIS A 74 6.80 -9.10 -7.09
C HIS A 74 5.56 -8.82 -6.20
N ALA A 75 5.59 -7.71 -5.45
CA ALA A 75 4.48 -7.33 -4.58
C ALA A 75 4.32 -5.81 -4.48
N ILE A 76 3.07 -5.35 -4.42
CA ILE A 76 2.73 -3.96 -4.09
C ILE A 76 2.14 -3.90 -2.68
N LEU A 77 2.69 -3.02 -1.86
CA LEU A 77 2.25 -2.75 -0.50
C LEU A 77 1.77 -1.30 -0.39
N PRO A 78 0.46 -1.04 -0.51
CA PRO A 78 -0.08 0.30 -0.33
C PRO A 78 -0.03 0.70 1.15
N MET A 79 0.48 1.90 1.44
CA MET A 79 0.84 2.33 2.79
C MET A 79 -0.10 3.37 3.39
N THR A 80 -1.04 3.90 2.62
CA THR A 80 -2.04 4.89 3.06
C THR A 80 -3.44 4.49 2.62
N ASN A 81 -4.47 5.02 3.28
CA ASN A 81 -5.86 4.77 2.88
C ASN A 81 -6.13 5.22 1.42
N LYS A 82 -5.51 6.32 0.99
CA LYS A 82 -5.62 6.76 -0.41
C LYS A 82 -5.03 5.72 -1.37
N ALA A 83 -3.85 5.20 -1.06
CA ALA A 83 -3.20 4.16 -1.87
C ALA A 83 -4.00 2.85 -1.85
N ILE A 84 -4.52 2.43 -0.70
CA ILE A 84 -5.36 1.24 -0.55
C ILE A 84 -6.61 1.37 -1.42
N ASN A 85 -7.33 2.49 -1.33
CA ASN A 85 -8.54 2.73 -2.10
C ASN A 85 -8.26 2.80 -3.61
N PHE A 86 -7.15 3.42 -3.99
CA PHE A 86 -6.72 3.46 -5.38
C PHE A 86 -6.44 2.06 -5.93
N MET A 87 -5.67 1.25 -5.21
CA MET A 87 -5.36 -0.12 -5.63
C MET A 87 -6.59 -1.01 -5.62
N ASP A 88 -7.51 -0.84 -4.67
CA ASP A 88 -8.77 -1.56 -4.62
C ASP A 88 -9.66 -1.28 -5.84
N LYS A 89 -9.74 -0.02 -6.25
CA LYS A 89 -10.49 0.41 -7.44
C LYS A 89 -9.89 -0.12 -8.75
N ASN A 90 -8.58 -0.27 -8.79
CA ASN A 90 -7.84 -0.67 -10.00
C ASN A 90 -7.32 -2.12 -9.94
N ARG A 91 -7.90 -2.98 -9.09
CA ARG A 91 -7.42 -4.38 -8.92
C ARG A 91 -7.21 -5.12 -10.23
N VAL A 92 -8.18 -5.03 -11.14
CA VAL A 92 -8.15 -5.75 -12.43
C VAL A 92 -6.98 -5.33 -13.30
N GLU A 93 -6.58 -4.05 -13.22
CA GLU A 93 -5.47 -3.52 -14.00
C GLU A 93 -4.10 -4.02 -13.52
N PHE A 94 -4.02 -4.49 -12.26
CA PHE A 94 -2.80 -4.99 -11.64
C PHE A 94 -2.81 -6.51 -11.43
N ASP A 95 -3.86 -7.21 -11.85
CA ASP A 95 -3.97 -8.66 -11.76
C ASP A 95 -3.36 -9.30 -13.01
N ASP A 96 -2.04 -9.40 -13.02
CA ASP A 96 -1.28 -10.09 -14.09
C ASP A 96 -0.89 -11.54 -13.72
N GLY A 97 -1.38 -12.04 -12.57
CA GLY A 97 -1.14 -13.38 -12.07
C GLY A 97 0.19 -13.59 -11.34
N ASP A 98 1.20 -12.77 -11.60
CA ASP A 98 2.54 -12.87 -10.97
C ASP A 98 2.77 -11.78 -9.92
N LEU A 99 2.01 -10.70 -9.96
CA LEU A 99 2.12 -9.55 -9.06
C LEU A 99 1.18 -9.71 -7.86
N LEU A 100 1.76 -9.84 -6.67
CA LEU A 100 0.98 -9.89 -5.44
C LEU A 100 0.52 -8.47 -5.02
N LEU A 101 -0.79 -8.23 -5.01
CA LEU A 101 -1.35 -7.08 -4.31
C LEU A 101 -1.56 -7.43 -2.84
N TYR A 102 -0.79 -6.82 -1.95
CA TYR A 102 -1.00 -6.98 -0.51
C TYR A 102 -2.17 -6.09 -0.06
N LEU A 103 -3.36 -6.60 -0.27
CA LEU A 103 -4.60 -5.86 -0.15
C LEU A 103 -5.71 -6.77 0.36
N ALA A 104 -6.48 -6.31 1.35
CA ALA A 104 -7.66 -7.02 1.82
C ALA A 104 -8.74 -7.07 0.72
N ASP A 105 -9.75 -7.93 0.88
CA ASP A 105 -10.89 -7.91 -0.02
C ASP A 105 -11.67 -6.59 0.04
N HIS A 106 -12.40 -6.29 -1.02
CA HIS A 106 -13.14 -5.03 -1.17
C HIS A 106 -14.06 -4.73 0.02
N ASN A 107 -14.82 -5.71 0.49
CA ASN A 107 -15.77 -5.52 1.57
C ASN A 107 -15.08 -5.15 2.89
N ARG A 108 -13.94 -5.78 3.20
CA ARG A 108 -13.13 -5.46 4.38
C ARG A 108 -12.54 -4.06 4.31
N ILE A 109 -12.09 -3.64 3.13
CA ILE A 109 -11.59 -2.28 2.92
C ILE A 109 -12.72 -1.28 3.15
N GLN A 110 -13.91 -1.50 2.57
CA GLN A 110 -15.06 -0.61 2.77
C GLN A 110 -15.51 -0.57 4.23
N THR A 111 -15.52 -1.69 4.92
CA THR A 111 -15.86 -1.76 6.35
C THR A 111 -14.86 -0.99 7.20
N SER A 112 -13.57 -1.14 6.96
CA SER A 112 -12.52 -0.46 7.74
C SER A 112 -12.43 1.05 7.48
N ASN A 113 -12.85 1.51 6.31
CA ASN A 113 -12.88 2.93 5.95
C ASN A 113 -14.08 3.69 6.56
N ASP A 114 -15.13 2.98 6.91
CA ASP A 114 -16.34 3.55 7.53
C ASP A 114 -16.37 3.20 9.02
N LYS A 115 -16.21 4.21 9.88
CA LYS A 115 -16.16 4.02 11.34
C LYS A 115 -17.43 3.39 11.89
N ARG A 116 -18.60 3.67 11.32
CA ARG A 116 -19.87 3.08 11.74
C ARG A 116 -19.93 1.60 11.39
N ARG A 117 -19.59 1.24 10.15
CA ARG A 117 -19.54 -0.16 9.71
C ARG A 117 -18.51 -0.96 10.50
N LEU A 118 -17.37 -0.34 10.82
CA LEU A 118 -16.33 -0.99 11.62
C LEU A 118 -16.82 -1.25 13.05
N ALA A 119 -17.53 -0.30 13.68
CA ALA A 119 -18.11 -0.47 15.00
C ALA A 119 -19.22 -1.54 15.03
N GLU A 120 -20.08 -1.58 14.02
CA GLU A 120 -21.08 -2.65 13.84
C GLU A 120 -20.41 -4.02 13.70
N PHE A 121 -19.36 -4.11 12.89
CA PHE A 121 -18.55 -5.33 12.74
C PHE A 121 -17.96 -5.78 14.09
N PHE A 122 -17.36 -4.88 14.87
CA PHE A 122 -16.79 -5.21 16.17
C PHE A 122 -17.87 -5.70 17.14
N THR A 123 -19.07 -5.09 17.12
CA THR A 123 -20.20 -5.52 17.94
C THR A 123 -20.67 -6.93 17.54
N GLN A 124 -20.81 -7.21 16.25
CA GLN A 124 -21.22 -8.52 15.75
C GLN A 124 -20.21 -9.63 16.08
N GLU A 125 -18.93 -9.31 16.05
CA GLU A 125 -17.84 -10.25 16.34
C GLU A 125 -17.43 -10.27 17.83
N ASN A 126 -18.15 -9.57 18.71
CA ASN A 126 -17.89 -9.45 20.14
C ASN A 126 -16.49 -8.90 20.47
N PHE A 127 -15.96 -8.00 19.66
CA PHE A 127 -14.75 -7.25 19.98
C PHE A 127 -15.08 -6.00 20.78
N ALA A 128 -14.23 -5.68 21.75
CA ALA A 128 -14.32 -4.40 22.47
C ALA A 128 -14.08 -3.23 21.50
N SER A 129 -14.98 -2.27 21.49
CA SER A 129 -14.91 -1.07 20.66
C SER A 129 -15.30 0.15 21.50
N PRO A 130 -14.68 1.32 21.28
CA PRO A 130 -15.15 2.56 21.85
C PRO A 130 -16.59 2.86 21.39
N ASP A 131 -17.38 3.46 22.28
CA ASP A 131 -18.72 3.91 21.92
C ASP A 131 -18.65 4.98 20.83
N LEU A 132 -19.49 4.85 19.81
CA LEU A 132 -19.68 5.90 18.83
C LEU A 132 -20.52 7.02 19.49
N ILE A 133 -19.92 8.19 19.59
CA ILE A 133 -20.66 9.41 19.95
C ILE A 133 -21.17 10.01 18.63
N ASP A 134 -22.47 9.96 18.41
CA ASP A 134 -23.09 10.71 17.33
C ASP A 134 -22.98 12.22 17.64
N PRO A 135 -22.59 13.04 16.66
CA PRO A 135 -22.45 14.49 16.84
C PRO A 135 -23.79 15.17 17.04
#